data_05aca2bd7cdc831a8a0dbcc0e0d339f3
#
_entry.id   05aca2bd7cdc831a8a0dbcc0e0d339f3
#
_cell.length_a   1.000
_cell.length_b   1.000
_cell.length_c   1.000
_cell.angle_alpha   90.00
_cell.angle_beta   90.00
_cell.angle_gamma   90.00
#
_symmetry.space_group_name_H-M   'P 1'
#
loop_
_entity.id
_entity.type
_entity.pdbx_description
1 polymer ?
#
loop_
_entity_poly.entity_id
_entity_poly.type
_entity_poly.pdbx_seq_one_letter_code
_entity_poly.pdbx_strand_id
1 'polypeptide(L)'
;MLINEVCRRCGLTKKAVEYYVEQELLTPLVLENGYRDFSDEDISLLRKISVLRILEVPVPEIRRILKSGRHGELKDLCEKRALSLSLLQEKQKLLGALVNGDTWENVREGLE
;
A
#
# COMPACT_ATOMS: atom_id res chain seq x y z
N MET A 1 -20.66 -5.83 -13.63
CA MET A 1 -19.76 -5.96 -14.80
C MET A 1 -18.74 -7.08 -14.54
N LEU A 2 -18.29 -7.71 -15.61
CA LEU A 2 -17.32 -8.80 -15.51
C LEU A 2 -15.88 -8.26 -15.43
N ILE A 3 -14.96 -9.15 -15.06
CA ILE A 3 -13.57 -8.78 -14.75
C ILE A 3 -12.84 -8.06 -15.90
N ASN A 4 -13.10 -8.44 -17.15
CA ASN A 4 -12.43 -7.81 -18.29
C ASN A 4 -12.76 -6.31 -18.41
N GLU A 5 -14.02 -5.95 -18.16
CA GLU A 5 -14.44 -4.55 -18.16
C GLU A 5 -13.85 -3.79 -16.98
N VAL A 6 -13.81 -4.43 -15.81
CA VAL A 6 -13.18 -3.88 -14.60
C VAL A 6 -11.72 -3.54 -14.85
N CYS A 7 -10.98 -4.46 -15.45
CA CYS A 7 -9.56 -4.26 -15.77
C CYS A 7 -9.36 -3.06 -16.70
N ARG A 8 -10.22 -2.89 -17.71
CA ARG A 8 -10.16 -1.74 -18.62
C ARG A 8 -10.42 -0.44 -17.90
N ARG A 9 -11.45 -0.41 -17.04
CA ARG A 9 -11.84 0.81 -16.32
C ARG A 9 -10.82 1.26 -15.28
N CYS A 10 -10.19 0.29 -14.60
CA CYS A 10 -9.27 0.57 -13.50
C CYS A 10 -7.79 0.59 -13.93
N GLY A 11 -7.49 0.18 -15.16
CA GLY A 11 -6.12 0.06 -15.61
C GLY A 11 -5.33 -1.01 -14.85
N LEU A 12 -6.01 -2.05 -14.39
CA LEU A 12 -5.41 -3.15 -13.63
C LEU A 12 -5.38 -4.43 -14.46
N THR A 13 -4.43 -5.30 -14.14
CA THR A 13 -4.40 -6.65 -14.72
C THR A 13 -5.46 -7.52 -14.05
N LYS A 14 -5.91 -8.54 -14.75
CA LYS A 14 -6.82 -9.55 -14.21
C LYS A 14 -6.25 -10.19 -12.95
N LYS A 15 -4.97 -10.53 -12.97
CA LYS A 15 -4.26 -11.12 -11.84
C LYS A 15 -4.27 -10.20 -10.61
N ALA A 16 -4.08 -8.90 -10.79
CA ALA A 16 -4.13 -7.93 -9.70
C ALA A 16 -5.52 -7.86 -9.09
N VAL A 17 -6.57 -7.79 -9.92
CA VAL A 17 -7.96 -7.76 -9.43
C VAL A 17 -8.29 -9.03 -8.65
N GLU A 18 -7.94 -10.19 -9.18
CA GLU A 18 -8.16 -11.48 -8.52
C GLU A 18 -7.41 -11.55 -7.18
N TYR A 19 -6.19 -11.05 -7.12
CA TYR A 19 -5.40 -10.98 -5.88
C TYR A 19 -6.11 -10.16 -4.81
N TYR A 20 -6.64 -8.99 -5.17
CA TYR A 20 -7.34 -8.13 -4.21
C TYR A 20 -8.65 -8.75 -3.71
N VAL A 21 -9.34 -9.50 -4.56
CA VAL A 21 -10.52 -10.27 -4.15
C VAL A 21 -10.12 -11.38 -3.17
N GLU A 22 -9.05 -12.11 -3.45
CA GLU A 22 -8.51 -13.15 -2.56
C GLU A 22 -8.10 -12.59 -1.21
N GLN A 23 -7.57 -11.36 -1.18
CA GLN A 23 -7.20 -10.68 0.05
C GLN A 23 -8.40 -10.08 0.80
N GLU A 24 -9.60 -10.31 0.29
CA GLU A 24 -10.84 -9.83 0.89
C GLU A 24 -10.94 -8.30 1.02
N LEU A 25 -10.28 -7.58 0.12
CA LEU A 25 -10.37 -6.12 0.07
C LEU A 25 -11.68 -5.65 -0.57
N LEU A 26 -12.28 -6.50 -1.38
CA LEU A 26 -13.60 -6.31 -1.95
C LEU A 26 -14.26 -7.69 -2.13
N THR A 27 -15.59 -7.70 -2.11
CA THR A 27 -16.39 -8.94 -2.19
C THR A 27 -17.45 -8.82 -3.28
N PRO A 28 -17.05 -8.97 -4.56
CA PRO A 28 -18.02 -8.89 -5.65
C PRO A 28 -19.03 -10.03 -5.59
N LEU A 29 -20.22 -9.80 -6.12
CA LEU A 29 -21.24 -10.80 -6.20
C LEU A 29 -20.80 -11.95 -7.11
N VAL A 30 -21.03 -13.20 -6.70
CA VAL A 30 -20.74 -14.37 -7.52
C VAL A 30 -22.03 -14.81 -8.20
N LEU A 31 -21.99 -14.88 -9.54
CA LEU A 31 -23.11 -15.32 -10.34
C LEU A 31 -23.25 -16.85 -10.32
N GLU A 32 -24.41 -17.37 -10.75
CA GLU A 32 -24.69 -18.82 -10.79
C GLU A 32 -23.65 -19.60 -11.62
N ASN A 33 -23.11 -18.98 -12.68
CA ASN A 33 -22.09 -19.59 -13.53
C ASN A 33 -20.67 -19.50 -12.94
N GLY A 34 -20.53 -18.98 -11.72
CA GLY A 34 -19.24 -18.85 -11.05
C GLY A 34 -18.49 -17.58 -11.37
N TYR A 35 -18.94 -16.76 -12.32
CA TYR A 35 -18.31 -15.49 -12.63
C TYR A 35 -18.66 -14.44 -11.59
N ARG A 36 -17.73 -13.51 -11.35
CA ARG A 36 -17.95 -12.40 -10.44
C ARG A 36 -18.58 -11.22 -11.17
N ASP A 37 -19.57 -10.62 -10.52
CA ASP A 37 -20.23 -9.42 -11.00
C ASP A 37 -19.79 -8.24 -10.14
N PHE A 38 -18.97 -7.36 -10.70
CA PHE A 38 -18.41 -6.19 -10.01
C PHE A 38 -19.37 -5.01 -10.13
N SER A 39 -19.59 -4.32 -9.00
CA SER A 39 -20.40 -3.12 -8.94
C SER A 39 -19.59 -1.85 -9.16
N ASP A 40 -20.27 -0.72 -9.28
CA ASP A 40 -19.61 0.59 -9.32
C ASP A 40 -18.87 0.89 -8.02
N GLU A 41 -19.38 0.39 -6.88
CA GLU A 41 -18.70 0.50 -5.60
C GLU A 41 -17.39 -0.28 -5.60
N ASP A 42 -17.39 -1.48 -6.19
CA ASP A 42 -16.17 -2.28 -6.36
C ASP A 42 -15.13 -1.53 -7.20
N ILE A 43 -15.55 -0.85 -8.25
CA ILE A 43 -14.66 -0.01 -9.06
C ILE A 43 -14.05 1.10 -8.22
N SER A 44 -14.85 1.77 -7.42
CA SER A 44 -14.38 2.83 -6.51
C SER A 44 -13.35 2.28 -5.51
N LEU A 45 -13.60 1.11 -4.93
CA LEU A 45 -12.66 0.44 -4.03
C LEU A 45 -11.35 0.08 -4.73
N LEU A 46 -11.42 -0.48 -5.93
CA LEU A 46 -10.23 -0.85 -6.69
C LEU A 46 -9.36 0.37 -7.03
N ARG A 47 -9.98 1.51 -7.33
CA ARG A 47 -9.25 2.75 -7.56
C ARG A 47 -8.52 3.23 -6.30
N LYS A 48 -9.17 3.16 -5.14
CA LYS A 48 -8.55 3.48 -3.85
C LYS A 48 -7.38 2.54 -3.55
N ILE A 49 -7.58 1.25 -3.74
CA ILE A 49 -6.54 0.24 -3.55
C ILE A 49 -5.34 0.54 -4.46
N SER A 50 -5.59 0.85 -5.73
CA SER A 50 -4.54 1.17 -6.69
C SER A 50 -3.70 2.36 -6.24
N VAL A 51 -4.33 3.43 -5.79
CA VAL A 51 -3.63 4.62 -5.28
C VAL A 51 -2.78 4.25 -4.06
N LEU A 52 -3.33 3.52 -3.11
CA LEU A 52 -2.62 3.12 -1.89
C LEU A 52 -1.44 2.20 -2.23
N ARG A 53 -1.57 1.32 -3.22
CA ARG A 53 -0.46 0.46 -3.66
C ARG A 53 0.65 1.25 -4.35
N ILE A 54 0.30 2.24 -5.17
CA ILE A 54 1.29 3.14 -5.77
C ILE A 54 2.06 3.89 -4.68
N LEU A 55 1.39 4.25 -3.58
CA LEU A 55 2.00 4.87 -2.42
C LEU A 55 2.74 3.87 -1.51
N GLU A 56 2.87 2.63 -1.96
CA GLU A 56 3.57 1.56 -1.24
C GLU A 56 2.98 1.23 0.13
N VAL A 57 1.65 1.30 0.23
CA VAL A 57 0.94 0.88 1.44
C VAL A 57 0.73 -0.63 1.39
N PRO A 58 1.18 -1.40 2.39
CA PRO A 58 0.99 -2.84 2.42
C PRO A 58 -0.49 -3.24 2.49
N VAL A 59 -0.83 -4.40 1.94
CA VAL A 59 -2.22 -4.90 1.92
C VAL A 59 -2.88 -4.93 3.30
N PRO A 60 -2.22 -5.38 4.39
CA PRO A 60 -2.84 -5.35 5.72
C PRO A 60 -3.24 -3.94 6.17
N GLU A 61 -2.44 -2.93 5.85
CA GLU A 61 -2.74 -1.53 6.14
C GLU A 61 -3.90 -1.01 5.29
N ILE A 62 -3.93 -1.38 4.01
CA ILE A 62 -5.04 -1.04 3.10
C ILE A 62 -6.35 -1.59 3.67
N ARG A 63 -6.33 -2.84 4.14
CA ARG A 63 -7.52 -3.46 4.74
C ARG A 63 -8.04 -2.66 5.93
N ARG A 64 -7.16 -2.20 6.81
CA ARG A 64 -7.53 -1.37 7.97
C ARG A 64 -8.11 -0.03 7.54
N ILE A 65 -7.48 0.63 6.57
CA ILE A 65 -7.94 1.91 6.05
C ILE A 65 -9.34 1.80 5.45
N LEU A 66 -9.57 0.77 4.63
CA LEU A 66 -10.86 0.56 3.98
C LEU A 66 -11.97 0.17 4.97
N LYS A 67 -11.63 -0.60 6.01
CA LYS A 67 -12.60 -1.01 7.04
C LYS A 67 -13.00 0.12 7.95
N SER A 68 -12.05 0.97 8.37
CA SER A 68 -12.34 2.05 9.30
C SER A 68 -13.20 3.14 8.68
N GLY A 69 -13.08 3.34 7.37
CA GLY A 69 -13.76 4.44 6.66
C GLY A 69 -13.41 5.80 7.21
N ARG A 70 -12.42 5.90 8.09
CA ARG A 70 -12.04 7.11 8.81
C ARG A 70 -10.69 7.63 8.35
N HIS A 71 -10.59 8.94 8.32
CA HIS A 71 -9.35 9.64 7.96
C HIS A 71 -8.20 9.40 8.96
N GLY A 72 -8.54 8.99 10.20
CA GLY A 72 -7.57 8.75 11.27
C GLY A 72 -6.51 7.69 10.92
N GLU A 73 -6.92 6.59 10.26
CA GLU A 73 -5.97 5.54 9.86
C GLU A 73 -4.96 6.04 8.84
N LEU A 74 -5.39 6.87 7.89
CA LEU A 74 -4.49 7.49 6.91
C LEU A 74 -3.53 8.46 7.59
N LYS A 75 -4.03 9.23 8.54
CA LYS A 75 -3.22 10.19 9.30
C LYS A 75 -2.15 9.45 10.10
N ASP A 76 -2.51 8.38 10.80
CA ASP A 76 -1.58 7.57 11.58
C ASP A 76 -0.49 6.96 10.70
N LEU A 77 -0.86 6.44 9.54
CA LEU A 77 0.09 5.90 8.57
C LEU A 77 1.06 6.98 8.08
N CYS A 78 0.55 8.16 7.79
CA CYS A 78 1.35 9.30 7.35
C CYS A 78 2.38 9.69 8.41
N GLU A 79 1.96 9.78 9.66
CA GLU A 79 2.82 10.12 10.79
C GLU A 79 3.91 9.07 11.02
N LYS A 80 3.56 7.78 10.95
CA LYS A 80 4.52 6.68 11.07
C LYS A 80 5.56 6.72 9.97
N ARG A 81 5.14 6.96 8.73
CA ARG A 81 6.05 7.05 7.59
C ARG A 81 6.98 8.25 7.70
N ALA A 82 6.48 9.39 8.16
CA ALA A 82 7.29 10.59 8.37
C ALA A 82 8.40 10.30 9.37
N LEU A 83 8.09 9.62 10.47
CA LEU A 83 9.07 9.22 11.48
C LEU A 83 10.10 8.23 10.90
N SER A 84 9.63 7.19 10.20
CA SER A 84 10.51 6.20 9.57
C SER A 84 11.44 6.83 8.55
N LEU A 85 10.94 7.77 7.76
CA LEU A 85 11.74 8.48 6.77
C LEU A 85 12.81 9.34 7.44
N SER A 86 12.46 10.02 8.52
CA SER A 86 13.40 10.82 9.30
C SER A 86 14.55 9.98 9.88
N LEU A 87 14.22 8.81 10.43
CA LEU A 87 15.22 7.85 10.94
C LEU A 87 16.10 7.32 9.82
N LEU A 88 15.53 7.02 8.67
CA LEU A 88 16.28 6.55 7.52
C LEU A 88 17.24 7.62 6.99
N GLN A 89 16.82 8.88 6.99
CA GLN A 89 17.67 10.00 6.59
C GLN A 89 18.89 10.14 7.50
N GLU A 90 18.71 9.97 8.83
CA GLU A 90 19.82 9.98 9.78
C GLU A 90 20.80 8.85 9.51
N LYS A 91 20.30 7.65 9.26
CA LYS A 91 21.13 6.49 8.91
C LYS A 91 21.87 6.71 7.61
N GLN A 92 21.24 7.34 6.62
CA GLN A 92 21.88 7.68 5.35
C GLN A 92 23.05 8.64 5.54
N LYS A 93 22.91 9.63 6.41
CA LYS A 93 24.01 10.55 6.75
C LYS A 93 25.20 9.80 7.33
N LEU A 94 24.95 8.87 8.24
CA LEU A 94 25.98 8.07 8.88
C LEU A 94 26.70 7.15 7.88
N LEU A 95 25.92 6.55 6.97
CA LEU A 95 26.50 5.74 5.88
C LEU A 95 27.37 6.59 4.97
N GLY A 96 26.92 7.80 4.63
CA GLY A 96 27.68 8.76 3.84
C GLY A 96 28.98 9.18 4.54
N ALA A 97 28.96 9.32 5.86
CA ALA A 97 30.16 9.64 6.64
C ALA A 97 31.23 8.55 6.49
N LEU A 98 30.85 7.28 6.47
CA LEU A 98 31.78 6.17 6.22
C LEU A 98 32.41 6.26 4.83
N VAL A 99 31.64 6.62 3.82
CA VAL A 99 32.14 6.83 2.46
C VAL A 99 33.19 7.96 2.43
N ASN A 100 32.99 8.99 3.24
CA ASN A 100 33.86 10.15 3.33
C ASN A 100 35.06 9.95 4.28
N GLY A 101 35.26 8.74 4.78
CA GLY A 101 36.44 8.38 5.55
C GLY A 101 36.30 8.48 7.07
N ASP A 102 35.08 8.63 7.58
CA ASP A 102 34.87 8.59 9.03
C ASP A 102 35.13 7.20 9.59
N THR A 103 35.36 7.12 10.89
CA THR A 103 35.65 5.84 11.53
C THR A 103 34.38 5.07 11.84
N TRP A 104 34.47 3.75 11.80
CA TRP A 104 33.37 2.87 12.15
C TRP A 104 32.90 3.08 13.58
N GLU A 105 33.83 3.40 14.49
CA GLU A 105 33.50 3.68 15.89
C GLU A 105 32.66 4.94 16.04
N ASN A 106 33.03 6.01 15.33
CA ASN A 106 32.25 7.26 15.37
C ASN A 106 30.84 7.06 14.84
N VAL A 107 30.70 6.31 13.74
CA VAL A 107 29.37 6.01 13.18
C VAL A 107 28.54 5.16 14.14
N ARG A 108 29.17 4.16 14.78
CA ARG A 108 28.50 3.33 15.76
C ARG A 108 27.97 4.14 16.96
N GLU A 109 28.77 5.07 17.46
CA GLU A 109 28.35 5.99 18.53
C GLU A 109 27.14 6.83 18.12
N GLY A 110 27.10 7.29 16.88
CA GLY A 110 25.97 8.04 16.33
C GLY A 110 24.68 7.21 16.19
N LEU A 111 24.78 5.87 16.15
CA LEU A 111 23.63 4.96 16.09
C LEU A 111 23.04 4.61 17.46
N GLU A 112 23.79 4.83 18.52
CA GLU A 112 23.34 4.64 19.90
C GLU A 112 22.66 5.90 20.41
#